data_913b1fa09100e705bfeac5a33abd9c53
#
_entry.id   913b1fa09100e705bfeac5a33abd9c53
#
_cell.length_a   1.000
_cell.length_b   1.000
_cell.length_c   1.000
_cell.angle_alpha   90.00
_cell.angle_beta   90.00
_cell.angle_gamma   90.00
#
_symmetry.space_group_name_H-M   'P 1'
#
loop_
_entity.id
_entity.type
_entity.pdbx_description
1 polymer ?
#
loop_
_entity_poly.entity_id
_entity_poly.type
_entity_poly.pdbx_seq_one_letter_code
_entity_poly.pdbx_strand_id
1 'polypeptide(L)'
;MGSKVAFITGASRGIGKASAIALAQKGFDVVVTARTLEEGEVYEHGSRDSEVKPMSGSLRATAAEIENLGRRALPIRLDLLDLASIDAAVERVYAEWGRIDLLVNNGIYQGPGIMSPVDELTQQHLHDIFRGNVFANVHTIQRVLPRMLAQGEGCIINVVSESGMIDPPAAAGKGGWGFAYGASKAALIRMAGVLKVEYADTPLNFFNMEPGLVMTEAMDMRPDREDFINFYGGAPMKVPAAVVAWLATAPQARELNGQTIMAQRHCLKLNLVPEWQPRRRSKS
;
A
#
# COMPACT_ATOMS: atom_id res chain seq x y z
N MET A 1 28.52 -6.45 0.43
CA MET A 1 27.11 -6.89 0.48
C MET A 1 26.35 -6.10 -0.57
N GLY A 2 25.49 -6.76 -1.38
CA GLY A 2 24.65 -6.05 -2.35
C GLY A 2 23.62 -5.15 -1.66
N SER A 3 23.06 -4.19 -2.39
CA SER A 3 21.98 -3.34 -1.88
C SER A 3 20.74 -4.17 -1.51
N LYS A 4 20.02 -3.77 -0.48
CA LYS A 4 18.72 -4.35 -0.15
C LYS A 4 17.68 -4.00 -1.22
N VAL A 5 16.75 -4.91 -1.47
CA VAL A 5 15.71 -4.78 -2.49
C VAL A 5 14.34 -4.67 -1.85
N ALA A 6 13.59 -3.63 -2.21
CA ALA A 6 12.20 -3.47 -1.84
C ALA A 6 11.29 -3.77 -3.04
N PHE A 7 10.27 -4.59 -2.84
CA PHE A 7 9.20 -4.87 -3.81
C PHE A 7 7.91 -4.19 -3.35
N ILE A 8 7.36 -3.29 -4.16
CA ILE A 8 6.21 -2.47 -3.77
C ILE A 8 5.07 -2.63 -4.78
N THR A 9 3.89 -3.03 -4.32
CA THR A 9 2.69 -3.06 -5.16
C THR A 9 1.97 -1.71 -5.15
N GLY A 10 1.36 -1.32 -6.28
CA GLY A 10 0.64 -0.06 -6.41
C GLY A 10 1.55 1.18 -6.34
N ALA A 11 2.74 1.11 -6.94
CA ALA A 11 3.79 2.12 -6.81
C ALA A 11 3.83 3.14 -7.96
N SER A 12 2.82 3.21 -8.83
CA SER A 12 2.77 4.21 -9.91
C SER A 12 2.41 5.61 -9.40
N ARG A 13 1.77 5.73 -8.24
CA ARG A 13 1.32 6.99 -7.61
C ARG A 13 1.05 6.81 -6.12
N GLY A 14 0.59 7.86 -5.45
CA GLY A 14 0.09 7.82 -4.09
C GLY A 14 1.11 7.36 -3.06
N ILE A 15 0.62 6.64 -2.05
CA ILE A 15 1.43 6.12 -0.93
C ILE A 15 2.52 5.18 -1.43
N GLY A 16 2.21 4.35 -2.43
CA GLY A 16 3.18 3.40 -2.99
C GLY A 16 4.37 4.08 -3.65
N LYS A 17 4.13 5.10 -4.50
CA LYS A 17 5.19 5.94 -5.08
C LYS A 17 6.01 6.65 -4.00
N ALA A 18 5.35 7.32 -3.06
CA ALA A 18 6.04 8.02 -1.98
C ALA A 18 6.89 7.08 -1.11
N SER A 19 6.39 5.86 -0.83
CA SER A 19 7.14 4.83 -0.10
C SER A 19 8.34 4.34 -0.89
N ALA A 20 8.21 4.17 -2.22
CA ALA A 20 9.31 3.78 -3.10
C ALA A 20 10.46 4.80 -3.05
N ILE A 21 10.13 6.08 -3.15
CA ILE A 21 11.11 7.16 -3.05
C ILE A 21 11.77 7.21 -1.67
N ALA A 22 10.97 7.10 -0.58
CA ALA A 22 11.49 7.11 0.78
C ALA A 22 12.43 5.92 1.06
N LEU A 23 12.16 4.75 0.51
CA LEU A 23 13.01 3.57 0.62
C LEU A 23 14.29 3.71 -0.23
N ALA A 24 14.21 4.30 -1.42
CA ALA A 24 15.39 4.64 -2.22
C ALA A 24 16.32 5.59 -1.47
N GLN A 25 15.79 6.60 -0.79
CA GLN A 25 16.55 7.50 0.09
C GLN A 25 17.23 6.79 1.27
N LYS A 26 16.68 5.61 1.70
CA LYS A 26 17.28 4.73 2.72
C LYS A 26 18.26 3.70 2.13
N GLY A 27 18.57 3.78 0.85
CA GLY A 27 19.57 2.93 0.19
C GLY A 27 19.05 1.63 -0.42
N PHE A 28 17.72 1.42 -0.49
CA PHE A 28 17.14 0.29 -1.21
C PHE A 28 17.23 0.49 -2.73
N ASP A 29 17.45 -0.59 -3.45
CA ASP A 29 17.03 -0.72 -4.83
C ASP A 29 15.55 -1.10 -4.85
N VAL A 30 14.75 -0.57 -5.77
CA VAL A 30 13.31 -0.64 -5.65
C VAL A 30 12.64 -1.21 -6.89
N VAL A 31 11.89 -2.28 -6.68
CA VAL A 31 10.95 -2.81 -7.67
C VAL A 31 9.61 -2.12 -7.49
N VAL A 32 9.16 -1.41 -8.49
CA VAL A 32 7.89 -0.69 -8.49
C VAL A 32 6.90 -1.40 -9.41
N THR A 33 5.76 -1.82 -8.84
CA THR A 33 4.76 -2.58 -9.60
C THR A 33 3.38 -1.94 -9.54
N ALA A 34 2.67 -1.94 -10.65
CA ALA A 34 1.28 -1.52 -10.81
C ALA A 34 0.80 -1.87 -12.21
N ARG A 35 -0.48 -1.61 -12.51
CA ARG A 35 -1.02 -1.74 -13.88
C ARG A 35 -0.47 -0.64 -14.80
N THR A 36 -0.40 0.62 -14.32
CA THR A 36 0.00 1.81 -15.10
C THR A 36 1.52 1.84 -15.27
N LEU A 37 2.01 1.36 -16.41
CA LEU A 37 3.45 1.40 -16.74
C LEU A 37 3.84 2.76 -17.29
N GLU A 38 3.08 3.27 -18.25
CA GLU A 38 3.34 4.54 -18.93
C GLU A 38 2.32 5.62 -18.49
N GLU A 39 2.69 6.88 -18.59
CA GLU A 39 1.80 7.99 -18.30
C GLU A 39 0.63 8.02 -19.29
N GLY A 40 -0.57 8.32 -18.80
CA GLY A 40 -1.77 8.40 -19.64
C GLY A 40 -2.51 7.08 -19.86
N GLU A 41 -1.98 5.94 -19.40
CA GLU A 41 -2.73 4.68 -19.41
C GLU A 41 -3.95 4.76 -18.49
N VAL A 42 -5.07 4.24 -18.98
CA VAL A 42 -6.38 4.36 -18.34
C VAL A 42 -6.84 3.00 -17.83
N TYR A 43 -7.22 2.94 -16.55
CA TYR A 43 -7.80 1.78 -15.91
C TYR A 43 -9.04 2.17 -15.12
N GLU A 44 -10.01 1.28 -15.01
CA GLU A 44 -11.19 1.50 -14.16
C GLU A 44 -10.78 1.80 -12.71
N HIS A 45 -11.32 2.90 -12.20
CA HIS A 45 -11.27 3.29 -10.81
C HIS A 45 -12.72 3.41 -10.30
N GLY A 46 -13.03 2.81 -9.17
CA GLY A 46 -14.36 2.52 -8.68
C GLY A 46 -15.25 3.68 -8.27
N SER A 47 -15.39 4.71 -9.08
CA SER A 47 -16.45 5.70 -8.90
C SER A 47 -17.72 5.25 -9.62
N ARG A 48 -18.91 5.45 -9.02
CA ARG A 48 -20.22 5.06 -9.53
C ARG A 48 -20.57 5.70 -10.88
N ASP A 49 -19.98 6.86 -11.21
CA ASP A 49 -20.35 7.71 -12.36
C ASP A 49 -19.19 7.84 -13.36
N SER A 50 -18.37 6.85 -13.50
CA SER A 50 -17.06 7.02 -14.08
C SER A 50 -17.04 6.99 -15.61
N GLU A 51 -16.93 8.15 -16.19
CA GLU A 51 -15.97 8.30 -17.29
C GLU A 51 -14.60 7.89 -16.75
N VAL A 52 -14.03 6.83 -17.30
CA VAL A 52 -12.68 6.36 -16.95
C VAL A 52 -11.69 7.42 -17.41
N LYS A 53 -11.17 8.21 -16.46
CA LYS A 53 -10.21 9.29 -16.75
C LYS A 53 -8.79 8.86 -16.44
N PRO A 54 -7.80 9.27 -17.23
CA PRO A 54 -6.41 9.03 -16.88
C PRO A 54 -6.08 9.72 -15.56
N MET A 55 -5.43 9.01 -14.67
CA MET A 55 -4.92 9.53 -13.40
C MET A 55 -3.40 9.69 -13.53
N SER A 56 -2.86 10.85 -13.11
CA SER A 56 -1.43 11.13 -13.19
C SER A 56 -0.60 10.10 -12.42
N GLY A 57 0.60 9.81 -12.92
CA GLY A 57 1.59 8.91 -12.34
C GLY A 57 1.69 7.56 -13.04
N SER A 58 2.92 7.13 -13.24
CA SER A 58 3.28 5.87 -13.88
C SER A 58 4.45 5.20 -13.17
N LEU A 59 4.67 3.91 -13.46
CA LEU A 59 5.86 3.21 -12.94
C LEU A 59 7.15 3.78 -13.52
N ARG A 60 7.13 4.22 -14.79
CA ARG A 60 8.30 4.86 -15.42
C ARG A 60 8.68 6.16 -14.72
N ALA A 61 7.70 7.01 -14.43
CA ALA A 61 7.94 8.25 -13.69
C ALA A 61 8.50 7.98 -12.29
N THR A 62 7.94 6.99 -11.57
CA THR A 62 8.45 6.60 -10.25
C THR A 62 9.86 6.04 -10.32
N ALA A 63 10.15 5.20 -11.33
CA ALA A 63 11.48 4.63 -11.54
C ALA A 63 12.53 5.72 -11.81
N ALA A 64 12.22 6.70 -12.66
CA ALA A 64 13.11 7.82 -12.96
C ALA A 64 13.47 8.64 -11.70
N GLU A 65 12.49 8.86 -10.79
CA GLU A 65 12.76 9.56 -9.53
C GLU A 65 13.70 8.74 -8.61
N ILE A 66 13.56 7.41 -8.58
CA ILE A 66 14.46 6.52 -7.82
C ILE A 66 15.87 6.52 -8.41
N GLU A 67 15.97 6.48 -9.74
CA GLU A 67 17.25 6.52 -10.45
C GLU A 67 17.99 7.85 -10.23
N ASN A 68 17.25 8.97 -10.18
CA ASN A 68 17.80 10.28 -9.83
C ASN A 68 18.35 10.35 -8.40
N LEU A 69 17.95 9.43 -7.51
CA LEU A 69 18.53 9.26 -6.17
C LEU A 69 19.75 8.33 -6.17
N GLY A 70 20.23 7.89 -7.33
CA GLY A 70 21.37 6.99 -7.47
C GLY A 70 21.05 5.53 -7.08
N ARG A 71 19.79 5.12 -7.11
CA ARG A 71 19.36 3.74 -6.83
C ARG A 71 18.85 3.06 -8.09
N ARG A 72 18.89 1.72 -8.12
CA ARG A 72 18.30 0.97 -9.22
C ARG A 72 16.79 0.93 -9.05
N ALA A 73 16.05 1.07 -10.14
CA ALA A 73 14.62 0.90 -10.20
C ALA A 73 14.25 -0.18 -11.22
N LEU A 74 13.26 -1.00 -10.90
CA LEU A 74 12.73 -2.03 -11.81
C LEU A 74 11.21 -1.85 -11.92
N PRO A 75 10.73 -1.14 -12.95
CA PRO A 75 9.30 -1.03 -13.20
C PRO A 75 8.78 -2.32 -13.85
N ILE A 76 7.75 -2.94 -13.22
CA ILE A 76 7.12 -4.16 -13.72
C ILE A 76 5.60 -3.98 -13.69
N ARG A 77 4.96 -4.20 -14.84
CA ARG A 77 3.49 -4.25 -14.90
C ARG A 77 2.99 -5.44 -14.08
N LEU A 78 2.04 -5.18 -13.18
CA LEU A 78 1.42 -6.19 -12.33
C LEU A 78 -0.06 -5.85 -12.12
N ASP A 79 -0.93 -6.82 -12.33
CA ASP A 79 -2.35 -6.75 -12.02
C ASP A 79 -2.68 -7.67 -10.84
N LEU A 80 -3.29 -7.10 -9.80
CA LEU A 80 -3.70 -7.86 -8.61
C LEU A 80 -4.83 -8.88 -8.91
N LEU A 81 -5.55 -8.71 -10.01
CA LEU A 81 -6.55 -9.68 -10.46
C LEU A 81 -5.93 -10.84 -11.26
N ASP A 82 -4.68 -10.75 -11.66
CA ASP A 82 -3.94 -11.78 -12.38
C ASP A 82 -2.78 -12.31 -11.54
N LEU A 83 -2.98 -13.47 -10.91
CA LEU A 83 -1.95 -14.11 -10.09
C LEU A 83 -0.72 -14.52 -10.91
N ALA A 84 -0.87 -14.83 -12.21
CA ALA A 84 0.25 -15.14 -13.06
C ALA A 84 1.15 -13.92 -13.31
N SER A 85 0.57 -12.71 -13.34
CA SER A 85 1.37 -11.47 -13.41
C SER A 85 2.19 -11.23 -12.14
N ILE A 86 1.66 -11.64 -10.98
CA ILE A 86 2.38 -11.58 -9.70
C ILE A 86 3.55 -12.56 -9.72
N ASP A 87 3.30 -13.81 -10.14
CA ASP A 87 4.34 -14.83 -10.26
C ASP A 87 5.46 -14.37 -11.18
N ALA A 88 5.12 -13.89 -12.37
CA ALA A 88 6.09 -13.40 -13.34
C ALA A 88 6.92 -12.21 -12.78
N ALA A 89 6.28 -11.28 -12.07
CA ALA A 89 6.97 -10.15 -11.47
C ALA A 89 7.97 -10.58 -10.39
N VAL A 90 7.56 -11.48 -9.48
CA VAL A 90 8.43 -11.99 -8.41
C VAL A 90 9.60 -12.79 -8.98
N GLU A 91 9.34 -13.70 -9.92
CA GLU A 91 10.40 -14.50 -10.57
C GLU A 91 11.39 -13.61 -11.32
N ARG A 92 10.93 -12.59 -12.02
CA ARG A 92 11.79 -11.63 -12.70
C ARG A 92 12.76 -10.93 -11.73
N VAL A 93 12.28 -10.50 -10.55
CA VAL A 93 13.14 -9.84 -9.54
C VAL A 93 14.21 -10.81 -9.04
N TYR A 94 13.85 -12.04 -8.74
CA TYR A 94 14.84 -13.02 -8.28
C TYR A 94 15.84 -13.40 -9.39
N ALA A 95 15.41 -13.45 -10.64
CA ALA A 95 16.31 -13.71 -11.78
C ALA A 95 17.29 -12.55 -12.01
N GLU A 96 16.83 -11.29 -11.92
CA GLU A 96 17.66 -10.12 -12.21
C GLU A 96 18.48 -9.62 -11.01
N TRP A 97 17.91 -9.68 -9.78
CA TRP A 97 18.50 -9.07 -8.58
C TRP A 97 18.78 -10.06 -7.45
N GLY A 98 18.28 -11.29 -7.54
CA GLY A 98 18.59 -12.40 -6.65
C GLY A 98 17.96 -12.35 -5.27
N ARG A 99 17.27 -11.27 -4.90
CA ARG A 99 16.74 -11.07 -3.55
C ARG A 99 15.53 -10.12 -3.51
N ILE A 100 14.71 -10.30 -2.48
CA ILE A 100 13.71 -9.33 -2.01
C ILE A 100 13.85 -9.28 -0.48
N ASP A 101 14.16 -8.12 0.07
CA ASP A 101 14.35 -7.90 1.51
C ASP A 101 13.12 -7.29 2.18
N LEU A 102 12.35 -6.53 1.40
CA LEU A 102 11.14 -5.87 1.84
C LEU A 102 10.04 -6.08 0.82
N LEU A 103 8.90 -6.57 1.28
CA LEU A 103 7.64 -6.55 0.53
C LEU A 103 6.71 -5.49 1.13
N VAL A 104 6.23 -4.55 0.32
CA VAL A 104 5.19 -3.60 0.69
C VAL A 104 3.93 -3.90 -0.14
N ASN A 105 2.97 -4.57 0.47
CA ASN A 105 1.64 -4.81 -0.06
C ASN A 105 0.81 -3.53 0.08
N ASN A 106 0.95 -2.60 -0.87
CA ASN A 106 0.24 -1.33 -0.88
C ASN A 106 -0.86 -1.28 -1.96
N GLY A 107 -0.69 -2.01 -3.06
CA GLY A 107 -1.69 -2.04 -4.14
C GLY A 107 -3.05 -2.54 -3.66
N ILE A 108 -4.11 -1.93 -4.19
CA ILE A 108 -5.48 -2.36 -3.97
C ILE A 108 -6.25 -2.39 -5.30
N TYR A 109 -7.25 -3.27 -5.36
CA TYR A 109 -8.27 -3.19 -6.39
C TYR A 109 -9.15 -1.96 -6.14
N GLN A 110 -9.32 -1.13 -7.17
CA GLN A 110 -10.13 0.09 -7.15
C GLN A 110 -11.18 0.09 -8.26
N GLY A 111 -11.75 -1.05 -8.57
CA GLY A 111 -12.79 -1.20 -9.58
C GLY A 111 -14.20 -1.10 -9.00
N PRO A 112 -15.21 -1.47 -9.81
CA PRO A 112 -16.62 -1.45 -9.42
C PRO A 112 -16.89 -2.15 -8.09
N GLY A 113 -17.86 -1.63 -7.35
CA GLY A 113 -18.34 -2.24 -6.09
C GLY A 113 -17.57 -1.83 -4.83
N ILE A 114 -16.35 -1.25 -4.95
CA ILE A 114 -15.49 -1.01 -3.77
C ILE A 114 -16.13 -0.05 -2.75
N MET A 115 -16.90 0.92 -3.21
CA MET A 115 -17.64 1.88 -2.36
C MET A 115 -19.16 1.77 -2.55
N SER A 116 -19.67 0.62 -2.98
CA SER A 116 -21.10 0.40 -3.15
C SER A 116 -21.78 0.01 -1.85
N PRO A 117 -23.06 0.41 -1.64
CA PRO A 117 -23.91 -0.13 -0.59
C PRO A 117 -24.10 -1.65 -0.77
N VAL A 118 -24.51 -2.32 0.31
CA VAL A 118 -24.64 -3.79 0.32
C VAL A 118 -25.65 -4.32 -0.71
N ASP A 119 -26.75 -3.63 -0.90
CA ASP A 119 -27.83 -3.99 -1.84
C ASP A 119 -27.44 -3.83 -3.32
N GLU A 120 -26.36 -3.08 -3.62
CA GLU A 120 -25.82 -2.92 -4.96
C GLU A 120 -24.62 -3.84 -5.25
N LEU A 121 -24.13 -4.57 -4.24
CA LEU A 121 -23.00 -5.47 -4.40
C LEU A 121 -23.41 -6.75 -5.15
N THR A 122 -22.74 -7.03 -6.25
CA THR A 122 -22.85 -8.30 -6.95
C THR A 122 -21.82 -9.30 -6.41
N GLN A 123 -22.03 -10.61 -6.68
CA GLN A 123 -21.03 -11.64 -6.37
C GLN A 123 -19.71 -11.38 -7.10
N GLN A 124 -19.76 -10.84 -8.33
CA GLN A 124 -18.56 -10.48 -9.09
C GLN A 124 -17.78 -9.35 -8.42
N HIS A 125 -18.47 -8.31 -7.93
CA HIS A 125 -17.82 -7.24 -7.17
C HIS A 125 -17.09 -7.77 -5.93
N LEU A 126 -17.77 -8.62 -5.14
CA LEU A 126 -17.16 -9.26 -3.96
C LEU A 126 -15.92 -10.10 -4.35
N HIS A 127 -16.06 -10.91 -5.38
CA HIS A 127 -14.99 -11.77 -5.86
C HIS A 127 -13.77 -10.93 -6.27
N ASP A 128 -13.94 -9.88 -7.08
CA ASP A 128 -12.83 -9.07 -7.60
C ASP A 128 -12.16 -8.26 -6.49
N ILE A 129 -12.95 -7.69 -5.57
CA ILE A 129 -12.42 -6.93 -4.43
C ILE A 129 -11.60 -7.84 -3.51
N PHE A 130 -12.11 -9.03 -3.15
CA PHE A 130 -11.36 -9.96 -2.32
C PHE A 130 -10.17 -10.56 -3.07
N ARG A 131 -10.31 -10.83 -4.37
CA ARG A 131 -9.19 -11.30 -5.21
C ARG A 131 -8.04 -10.29 -5.21
N GLY A 132 -8.32 -9.01 -5.49
CA GLY A 132 -7.29 -7.97 -5.55
C GLY A 132 -6.76 -7.52 -4.19
N ASN A 133 -7.63 -7.42 -3.16
CA ASN A 133 -7.23 -6.85 -1.87
C ASN A 133 -6.73 -7.90 -0.86
N VAL A 134 -7.17 -9.15 -0.98
CA VAL A 134 -6.82 -10.21 -0.01
C VAL A 134 -6.00 -11.29 -0.68
N PHE A 135 -6.55 -11.99 -1.68
CA PHE A 135 -5.90 -13.18 -2.24
C PHE A 135 -4.60 -12.84 -2.96
N ALA A 136 -4.55 -11.72 -3.70
CA ALA A 136 -3.33 -11.25 -4.34
C ALA A 136 -2.20 -10.97 -3.31
N ASN A 137 -2.53 -10.34 -2.18
CA ASN A 137 -1.56 -10.07 -1.13
C ASN A 137 -1.06 -11.37 -0.47
N VAL A 138 -1.97 -12.31 -0.16
CA VAL A 138 -1.61 -13.64 0.36
C VAL A 138 -0.71 -14.36 -0.65
N HIS A 139 -1.09 -14.37 -1.92
CA HIS A 139 -0.31 -15.00 -2.98
C HIS A 139 1.10 -14.40 -3.10
N THR A 140 1.21 -13.05 -3.11
CA THR A 140 2.52 -12.37 -3.15
C THR A 140 3.40 -12.78 -1.96
N ILE A 141 2.81 -12.82 -0.75
CA ILE A 141 3.52 -13.29 0.45
C ILE A 141 4.00 -14.73 0.27
N GLN A 142 3.15 -15.64 -0.21
CA GLN A 142 3.50 -17.04 -0.46
C GLN A 142 4.65 -17.21 -1.46
N ARG A 143 4.80 -16.29 -2.41
CA ARG A 143 5.88 -16.32 -3.41
C ARG A 143 7.21 -15.79 -2.86
N VAL A 144 7.19 -14.79 -1.96
CA VAL A 144 8.43 -14.18 -1.44
C VAL A 144 8.91 -14.80 -0.13
N LEU A 145 8.00 -15.21 0.74
CA LEU A 145 8.30 -15.65 2.10
C LEU A 145 9.28 -16.83 2.20
N PRO A 146 9.15 -17.91 1.41
CA PRO A 146 10.12 -19.02 1.46
C PRO A 146 11.55 -18.59 1.14
N ARG A 147 11.71 -17.62 0.24
CA ARG A 147 13.04 -17.11 -0.14
C ARG A 147 13.57 -16.14 0.89
N MET A 148 12.73 -15.31 1.54
CA MET A 148 13.12 -14.49 2.69
C MET A 148 13.58 -15.36 3.87
N LEU A 149 12.90 -16.49 4.13
CA LEU A 149 13.32 -17.47 5.14
C LEU A 149 14.70 -18.06 4.82
N ALA A 150 14.94 -18.45 3.58
CA ALA A 150 16.23 -18.95 3.12
C ALA A 150 17.34 -17.86 3.18
N GLN A 151 17.01 -16.59 2.98
CA GLN A 151 17.92 -15.44 3.15
C GLN A 151 18.30 -15.20 4.63
N GLY A 152 17.47 -15.65 5.58
CA GLY A 152 17.62 -15.36 7.01
C GLY A 152 17.29 -13.91 7.38
N GLU A 153 16.70 -13.15 6.50
CA GLU A 153 16.20 -11.78 6.74
C GLU A 153 15.04 -11.44 5.80
N GLY A 154 14.14 -10.58 6.26
CA GLY A 154 13.01 -10.10 5.46
C GLY A 154 12.03 -9.28 6.28
N CYS A 155 11.31 -8.41 5.60
CA CYS A 155 10.25 -7.59 6.19
C CYS A 155 9.03 -7.56 5.25
N ILE A 156 7.83 -7.72 5.81
CA ILE A 156 6.58 -7.60 5.06
C ILE A 156 5.73 -6.52 5.73
N ILE A 157 5.32 -5.53 4.94
CA ILE A 157 4.44 -4.43 5.39
C ILE A 157 3.17 -4.46 4.55
N ASN A 158 2.01 -4.64 5.20
CA ASN A 158 0.71 -4.55 4.55
C ASN A 158 0.10 -3.17 4.81
N VAL A 159 -0.25 -2.45 3.75
CA VAL A 159 -0.98 -1.19 3.87
C VAL A 159 -2.46 -1.50 4.04
N VAL A 160 -2.93 -1.33 5.26
CA VAL A 160 -4.31 -1.60 5.68
C VAL A 160 -5.16 -0.32 5.71
N SER A 161 -6.30 -0.33 6.38
CA SER A 161 -7.16 0.85 6.51
C SER A 161 -7.97 0.76 7.80
N GLU A 162 -8.23 1.90 8.41
CA GLU A 162 -9.16 2.03 9.53
C GLU A 162 -10.56 1.47 9.22
N SER A 163 -10.95 1.46 7.93
CA SER A 163 -12.22 0.86 7.47
C SER A 163 -12.40 -0.63 7.82
N GLY A 164 -11.31 -1.33 8.09
CA GLY A 164 -11.35 -2.71 8.59
C GLY A 164 -11.40 -2.85 10.11
N MET A 165 -11.44 -1.73 10.86
CA MET A 165 -11.36 -1.70 12.33
C MET A 165 -12.57 -1.03 12.99
N ILE A 166 -13.20 -0.08 12.33
CA ILE A 166 -14.32 0.71 12.86
C ILE A 166 -15.46 0.79 11.85
N ASP A 167 -16.64 1.15 12.32
CA ASP A 167 -17.81 1.40 11.48
C ASP A 167 -17.64 2.67 10.64
N PRO A 168 -18.23 2.72 9.44
CA PRO A 168 -18.17 3.91 8.60
C PRO A 168 -18.95 5.07 9.22
N PRO A 169 -18.49 6.31 9.12
CA PRO A 169 -19.16 7.47 9.69
C PRO A 169 -20.45 7.85 8.94
N ALA A 170 -20.61 7.35 7.71
CA ALA A 170 -21.77 7.57 6.85
C ALA A 170 -21.97 6.37 5.90
N ALA A 171 -23.09 6.31 5.23
CA ALA A 171 -23.35 5.30 4.22
C ALA A 171 -22.33 5.37 3.07
N ALA A 172 -22.10 4.23 2.43
CA ALA A 172 -21.27 4.13 1.23
C ALA A 172 -21.77 5.09 0.14
N GLY A 173 -20.83 5.81 -0.49
CA GLY A 173 -21.15 6.86 -1.48
C GLY A 173 -21.65 8.18 -0.89
N LYS A 174 -21.76 8.30 0.45
CA LYS A 174 -22.15 9.53 1.17
C LYS A 174 -21.10 9.94 2.21
N GLY A 175 -19.81 9.70 1.90
CA GLY A 175 -18.68 10.00 2.79
C GLY A 175 -18.19 8.80 3.61
N GLY A 176 -18.87 7.66 3.62
CA GLY A 176 -18.43 6.41 4.23
C GLY A 176 -17.92 5.40 3.20
N TRP A 177 -17.56 4.23 3.68
CA TRP A 177 -17.09 3.09 2.89
C TRP A 177 -18.09 1.94 2.89
N GLY A 178 -18.03 1.10 1.83
CA GLY A 178 -18.89 -0.06 1.68
C GLY A 178 -18.36 -1.29 2.42
N PHE A 179 -19.27 -2.29 2.58
CA PHE A 179 -18.95 -3.57 3.22
C PHE A 179 -17.73 -4.25 2.57
N ALA A 180 -17.70 -4.35 1.24
CA ALA A 180 -16.66 -5.10 0.55
C ALA A 180 -15.26 -4.55 0.79
N TYR A 181 -15.12 -3.21 0.80
CA TYR A 181 -13.85 -2.55 1.14
C TYR A 181 -13.46 -2.80 2.60
N GLY A 182 -14.36 -2.49 3.55
CA GLY A 182 -14.10 -2.68 4.98
C GLY A 182 -13.76 -4.13 5.31
N ALA A 183 -14.53 -5.10 4.82
CA ALA A 183 -14.30 -6.52 5.05
C ALA A 183 -12.96 -7.00 4.45
N SER A 184 -12.60 -6.55 3.24
CA SER A 184 -11.30 -6.90 2.63
C SER A 184 -10.11 -6.35 3.43
N LYS A 185 -10.25 -5.14 3.97
CA LYS A 185 -9.20 -4.54 4.83
C LYS A 185 -9.15 -5.20 6.22
N ALA A 186 -10.28 -5.61 6.79
CA ALA A 186 -10.34 -6.40 8.03
C ALA A 186 -9.62 -7.75 7.87
N ALA A 187 -9.83 -8.45 6.77
CA ALA A 187 -9.12 -9.67 6.47
C ALA A 187 -7.59 -9.46 6.41
N LEU A 188 -7.14 -8.40 5.71
CA LEU A 188 -5.71 -8.10 5.58
C LEU A 188 -5.06 -7.68 6.91
N ILE A 189 -5.80 -7.03 7.81
CA ILE A 189 -5.32 -6.64 9.14
C ILE A 189 -4.90 -7.86 9.97
N ARG A 190 -5.51 -9.01 9.79
CA ARG A 190 -5.13 -10.23 10.52
C ARG A 190 -3.76 -10.76 10.14
N MET A 191 -3.25 -10.40 8.94
CA MET A 191 -2.06 -11.02 8.33
C MET A 191 -0.79 -10.88 9.18
N ALA A 192 -0.44 -9.67 9.62
CA ALA A 192 0.81 -9.46 10.35
C ALA A 192 0.85 -10.24 11.67
N GLY A 193 -0.27 -10.27 12.41
CA GLY A 193 -0.35 -11.01 13.68
C GLY A 193 -0.25 -12.52 13.49
N VAL A 194 -0.87 -13.06 12.43
CA VAL A 194 -0.79 -14.50 12.09
C VAL A 194 0.65 -14.86 11.71
N LEU A 195 1.24 -14.11 10.76
CA LEU A 195 2.63 -14.38 10.34
C LEU A 195 3.64 -14.27 11.49
N LYS A 196 3.46 -13.32 12.42
CA LYS A 196 4.31 -13.24 13.61
C LYS A 196 4.28 -14.52 14.45
N VAL A 197 3.11 -15.14 14.58
CA VAL A 197 2.96 -16.37 15.37
C VAL A 197 3.50 -17.57 14.62
N GLU A 198 3.19 -17.69 13.33
CA GLU A 198 3.65 -18.81 12.49
C GLU A 198 5.18 -18.82 12.29
N TYR A 199 5.81 -17.65 12.29
CA TYR A 199 7.24 -17.46 12.04
C TYR A 199 7.97 -16.84 13.25
N ALA A 200 7.54 -17.15 14.47
CA ALA A 200 8.07 -16.56 15.71
C ALA A 200 9.57 -16.77 15.90
N ASP A 201 10.08 -17.93 15.49
CA ASP A 201 11.48 -18.33 15.64
C ASP A 201 12.38 -17.88 14.48
N THR A 202 11.90 -16.94 13.67
CA THR A 202 12.64 -16.39 12.52
C THR A 202 13.03 -14.92 12.73
N PRO A 203 14.06 -14.44 12.03
CA PRO A 203 14.43 -13.02 12.09
C PRO A 203 13.54 -12.09 11.27
N LEU A 204 12.42 -12.60 10.68
CA LEU A 204 11.52 -11.85 9.83
C LEU A 204 10.63 -10.90 10.63
N ASN A 205 10.24 -9.79 10.00
CA ASN A 205 9.33 -8.82 10.60
C ASN A 205 8.08 -8.66 9.74
N PHE A 206 6.94 -8.56 10.40
CA PHE A 206 5.62 -8.46 9.76
C PHE A 206 4.85 -7.30 10.37
N PHE A 207 4.42 -6.35 9.56
CA PHE A 207 3.68 -5.19 10.04
C PHE A 207 2.44 -4.94 9.20
N ASN A 208 1.41 -4.41 9.83
CA ASN A 208 0.39 -3.67 9.13
C ASN A 208 0.62 -2.18 9.36
N MET A 209 0.46 -1.36 8.32
CA MET A 209 0.53 0.09 8.41
C MET A 209 -0.81 0.68 7.95
N GLU A 210 -1.48 1.36 8.88
CA GLU A 210 -2.70 2.11 8.63
C GLU A 210 -2.30 3.58 8.34
N PRO A 211 -2.53 4.08 7.12
CA PRO A 211 -2.02 5.39 6.72
C PRO A 211 -2.82 6.59 7.25
N GLY A 212 -4.07 6.38 7.70
CA GLY A 212 -5.04 7.44 7.90
C GLY A 212 -5.54 8.02 6.58
N LEU A 213 -6.25 9.13 6.65
CA LEU A 213 -6.61 9.87 5.44
C LEU A 213 -5.36 10.52 4.85
N VAL A 214 -5.06 10.20 3.59
CA VAL A 214 -3.89 10.70 2.86
C VAL A 214 -4.32 11.39 1.57
N MET A 215 -3.74 12.55 1.32
CA MET A 215 -3.98 13.34 0.12
C MET A 215 -3.19 12.72 -1.04
N THR A 216 -3.87 11.87 -1.80
CA THR A 216 -3.34 11.20 -3.00
C THR A 216 -3.98 11.77 -4.26
N GLU A 217 -3.42 11.47 -5.42
CA GLU A 217 -3.97 11.85 -6.73
C GLU A 217 -5.42 11.37 -6.91
N ALA A 218 -5.78 10.21 -6.37
CA ALA A 218 -7.16 9.72 -6.36
C ALA A 218 -8.09 10.59 -5.50
N MET A 219 -7.57 11.19 -4.42
CA MET A 219 -8.33 12.11 -3.58
C MET A 219 -8.56 13.46 -4.29
N ASP A 220 -7.60 13.90 -5.10
CA ASP A 220 -7.74 15.14 -5.88
C ASP A 220 -8.84 15.06 -6.96
N MET A 221 -9.23 13.85 -7.37
CA MET A 221 -10.32 13.63 -8.32
C MET A 221 -11.71 13.63 -7.70
N ARG A 222 -11.83 13.70 -6.36
CA ARG A 222 -13.13 13.68 -5.66
C ARG A 222 -13.84 15.03 -5.74
N PRO A 223 -15.13 15.06 -6.10
CA PRO A 223 -15.92 16.31 -6.09
C PRO A 223 -16.08 16.92 -4.69
N ASP A 224 -16.13 16.09 -3.64
CA ASP A 224 -16.31 16.48 -2.23
C ASP A 224 -14.97 16.61 -1.47
N ARG A 225 -13.87 16.80 -2.19
CA ARG A 225 -12.50 16.82 -1.64
C ARG A 225 -12.31 17.79 -0.47
N GLU A 226 -12.79 19.02 -0.61
CA GLU A 226 -12.60 20.04 0.42
C GLU A 226 -13.35 19.73 1.71
N ASP A 227 -14.61 19.31 1.60
CA ASP A 227 -15.42 18.90 2.75
C ASP A 227 -14.78 17.70 3.46
N PHE A 228 -14.29 16.74 2.68
CA PHE A 228 -13.62 15.55 3.19
C PHE A 228 -12.32 15.91 3.95
N ILE A 229 -11.50 16.82 3.41
CA ILE A 229 -10.28 17.31 4.07
C ILE A 229 -10.62 18.10 5.34
N ASN A 230 -11.61 18.94 5.29
CA ASN A 230 -12.03 19.73 6.45
C ASN A 230 -12.54 18.87 7.60
N PHE A 231 -13.21 17.76 7.28
CA PHE A 231 -13.73 16.83 8.26
C PHE A 231 -12.67 15.87 8.82
N TYR A 232 -11.83 15.28 7.95
CA TYR A 232 -10.90 14.21 8.33
C TYR A 232 -9.44 14.67 8.52
N GLY A 233 -9.05 15.83 8.00
CA GLY A 233 -7.72 16.39 8.19
C GLY A 233 -6.59 15.63 7.50
N GLY A 234 -6.61 15.44 6.19
CA GLY A 234 -5.67 14.61 5.46
C GLY A 234 -4.17 14.89 5.66
N ALA A 235 -3.36 13.86 5.66
CA ALA A 235 -1.91 13.93 5.69
C ALA A 235 -1.29 13.88 4.28
N PRO A 236 -0.14 14.52 4.03
CA PRO A 236 0.59 14.33 2.79
C PRO A 236 1.18 12.91 2.70
N MET A 237 1.37 12.40 1.48
CA MET A 237 1.87 11.04 1.21
C MET A 237 3.22 10.73 1.86
N LYS A 238 4.06 11.74 2.09
CA LYS A 238 5.35 11.60 2.77
C LYS A 238 5.23 11.10 4.23
N VAL A 239 4.08 11.29 4.88
CA VAL A 239 3.84 10.86 6.27
C VAL A 239 3.79 9.33 6.37
N PRO A 240 2.89 8.60 5.70
CA PRO A 240 2.92 7.14 5.70
C PRO A 240 4.20 6.58 5.06
N ALA A 241 4.76 7.24 4.04
CA ALA A 241 6.01 6.82 3.41
C ALA A 241 7.20 6.83 4.39
N ALA A 242 7.32 7.87 5.23
CA ALA A 242 8.34 7.92 6.27
C ALA A 242 8.19 6.79 7.29
N VAL A 243 6.95 6.40 7.62
CA VAL A 243 6.70 5.28 8.52
C VAL A 243 7.04 3.94 7.88
N VAL A 244 6.72 3.72 6.60
CA VAL A 244 7.16 2.53 5.84
C VAL A 244 8.69 2.43 5.86
N ALA A 245 9.39 3.53 5.57
CA ALA A 245 10.85 3.55 5.59
C ALA A 245 11.43 3.28 6.99
N TRP A 246 10.80 3.83 8.05
CA TRP A 246 11.21 3.57 9.43
C TRP A 246 10.97 2.11 9.83
N LEU A 247 9.81 1.52 9.52
CA LEU A 247 9.52 0.11 9.79
C LEU A 247 10.50 -0.84 9.09
N ALA A 248 10.97 -0.46 7.90
CA ALA A 248 11.90 -1.25 7.12
C ALA A 248 13.35 -1.16 7.59
N THR A 249 13.74 -0.09 8.32
CA THR A 249 15.15 0.21 8.58
C THR A 249 15.52 0.39 10.05
N ALA A 250 14.59 0.81 10.89
CA ALA A 250 14.88 1.11 12.29
C ALA A 250 14.96 -0.18 13.12
N PRO A 251 16.04 -0.41 13.91
CA PRO A 251 16.13 -1.57 14.78
C PRO A 251 14.97 -1.69 15.78
N GLN A 252 14.48 -0.56 16.27
CA GLN A 252 13.34 -0.49 17.20
C GLN A 252 12.02 -0.96 16.60
N ALA A 253 11.89 -1.00 15.26
CA ALA A 253 10.69 -1.50 14.62
C ALA A 253 10.38 -2.97 15.01
N ARG A 254 11.40 -3.78 15.35
CA ARG A 254 11.22 -5.16 15.80
C ARG A 254 10.29 -5.30 17.00
N GLU A 255 10.25 -4.33 17.89
CA GLU A 255 9.37 -4.32 19.07
C GLU A 255 7.89 -4.25 18.69
N LEU A 256 7.60 -3.78 17.46
CA LEU A 256 6.26 -3.65 16.91
C LEU A 256 5.88 -4.82 15.98
N ASN A 257 6.70 -5.87 15.90
CA ASN A 257 6.44 -7.01 15.03
C ASN A 257 5.06 -7.63 15.29
N GLY A 258 4.28 -7.84 14.24
CA GLY A 258 2.92 -8.38 14.29
C GLY A 258 1.83 -7.33 14.56
N GLN A 259 2.18 -6.07 14.77
CA GLN A 259 1.22 -5.02 15.14
C GLN A 259 0.70 -4.24 13.90
N THR A 260 -0.42 -3.54 14.12
CA THR A 260 -0.93 -2.52 13.20
C THR A 260 -0.49 -1.14 13.69
N ILE A 261 0.30 -0.46 12.86
CA ILE A 261 0.88 0.85 13.16
C ILE A 261 0.03 1.94 12.51
N MET A 262 -0.53 2.83 13.32
CA MET A 262 -1.26 4.01 12.89
C MET A 262 -0.26 5.06 12.44
N ALA A 263 -0.03 5.18 11.12
CA ALA A 263 1.11 5.91 10.56
C ALA A 263 1.16 7.37 10.98
N GLN A 264 0.05 8.10 10.95
CA GLN A 264 0.04 9.51 11.33
C GLN A 264 0.44 9.72 12.80
N ARG A 265 -0.11 8.90 13.71
CA ARG A 265 0.24 8.96 15.15
C ARG A 265 1.70 8.57 15.39
N HIS A 266 2.18 7.53 14.69
CA HIS A 266 3.56 7.06 14.80
C HIS A 266 4.56 8.09 14.26
N CYS A 267 4.24 8.70 13.11
CA CYS A 267 5.03 9.77 12.52
C CYS A 267 5.19 10.98 13.47
N LEU A 268 4.10 11.41 14.11
CA LEU A 268 4.13 12.49 15.10
C LEU A 268 4.95 12.10 16.33
N LYS A 269 4.72 10.91 16.88
CA LYS A 269 5.43 10.43 18.08
C LYS A 269 6.94 10.43 17.88
N LEU A 270 7.42 10.06 16.70
CA LEU A 270 8.84 9.97 16.38
C LEU A 270 9.39 11.17 15.62
N ASN A 271 8.55 12.17 15.34
CA ASN A 271 8.91 13.36 14.56
C ASN A 271 9.58 13.01 13.22
N LEU A 272 9.04 12.01 12.50
CA LEU A 272 9.63 11.52 11.25
C LEU A 272 9.52 12.52 10.08
N VAL A 273 8.54 13.42 10.15
CA VAL A 273 8.28 14.49 9.18
C VAL A 273 8.06 15.79 9.98
N PRO A 274 9.13 16.48 10.41
CA PRO A 274 9.05 17.60 11.35
C PRO A 274 8.15 18.77 10.90
N GLU A 275 8.09 18.99 9.57
CA GLU A 275 7.29 20.06 8.97
C GLU A 275 5.79 19.75 8.89
N TRP A 276 5.37 18.49 9.17
CA TRP A 276 3.98 18.10 9.15
C TRP A 276 3.37 18.16 10.55
N GLN A 277 2.24 18.88 10.65
CA GLN A 277 1.37 18.88 11.82
C GLN A 277 -0.06 18.59 11.38
N PRO A 278 -0.81 17.73 12.09
CA PRO A 278 -2.21 17.48 11.77
C PRO A 278 -3.02 18.78 11.91
N ARG A 279 -3.91 19.03 10.96
CA ARG A 279 -4.86 20.14 11.12
C ARG A 279 -5.72 19.88 12.36
N ARG A 280 -5.84 20.87 13.25
CA ARG A 280 -6.77 20.78 14.37
C ARG A 280 -8.18 20.68 13.81
N ARG A 281 -8.93 19.65 14.23
CA ARG A 281 -10.37 19.59 13.92
C ARG A 281 -11.00 20.88 14.46
N SER A 282 -11.66 21.65 13.60
CA SER A 282 -12.55 22.71 14.08
C SER A 282 -13.63 22.03 14.90
N LYS A 283 -13.75 22.39 16.18
CA LYS A 283 -14.92 21.99 16.98
C LYS A 283 -16.12 22.72 16.36
N SER A 284 -16.90 22.02 15.54
CA SER A 284 -18.26 22.46 15.20
C SER A 284 -19.19 22.09 16.32
#